data_8fb59f2ac8518bb85daf4085ad8350b5
#
_entry.id   8fb59f2ac8518bb85daf4085ad8350b5
#
_cell.length_a   1.000
_cell.length_b   1.000
_cell.length_c   1.000
_cell.angle_alpha   90.00
_cell.angle_beta   90.00
_cell.angle_gamma   90.00
#
_symmetry.space_group_name_H-M   'P 1'
#
loop_
_entity.id
_entity.type
_entity.pdbx_description
1 polymer ?
#
loop_
_entity_poly.entity_id
_entity_poly.type
_entity_poly.pdbx_seq_one_letter_code
_entity_poly.pdbx_strand_id
1 'polypeptide(L)'
;MKKKRFDPSVLMRSKITWAVVAELLILLVCFIIRPDFFKISYQPSTGMLYGSLIDILNRSAEITIIAMGMTLVIALGGTDLSVGALVAVSGAIALKLMRWNPTDPAYSTPGNYTVYPFLLVLLVPLVVCLLMGLMNGFMIAKIGMQPIIATLVLMVCGRGVAQIITNGKQFTTLYEPFRFIGQGSFLFLPMPIIISIVVVAAVALFTRKTAFGTFVESVGINRSASRLSGINAKRVILIVFALTGFLSAISGLIYSSRIMSNDSNNAGLNYEMDAILAVVIGGTNMSGGKFSLAGTVIGSIIIRTIVTFVYYFGIVSEATMAFKALIIAVVIVLQSEPVREYFAKRTKSRNAAKAMAKGGAQNV
;
A
#
# COMPACT_ATOMS: atom_id res chain seq x y z
N MET A 1 14.36 36.74 12.75
CA MET A 1 13.63 35.46 12.55
C MET A 1 13.60 34.68 13.87
N LYS A 2 12.47 34.65 14.60
CA LYS A 2 12.32 33.86 15.83
C LYS A 2 12.41 32.37 15.50
N LYS A 3 13.44 31.65 15.96
CA LYS A 3 13.52 30.19 15.95
C LYS A 3 12.24 29.66 16.60
N LYS A 4 11.34 29.04 15.82
CA LYS A 4 10.18 28.28 16.37
C LYS A 4 10.75 27.25 17.35
N ARG A 5 10.54 27.43 18.64
CA ARG A 5 10.85 26.40 19.65
C ARG A 5 10.09 25.14 19.29
N PHE A 6 10.81 24.07 19.15
CA PHE A 6 10.27 22.73 18.91
C PHE A 6 9.39 22.35 20.10
N ASP A 7 8.05 22.31 19.89
CA ASP A 7 7.10 21.91 20.93
C ASP A 7 6.77 20.42 20.79
N PRO A 8 7.30 19.55 21.67
CA PRO A 8 7.06 18.12 21.60
C PRO A 8 5.58 17.75 21.75
N SER A 9 4.74 18.62 22.31
CA SER A 9 3.30 18.36 22.44
C SER A 9 2.57 18.35 21.10
N VAL A 10 3.09 19.08 20.08
CA VAL A 10 2.54 19.10 18.72
C VAL A 10 2.82 17.77 18.01
N LEU A 11 4.03 17.22 18.21
CA LEU A 11 4.36 15.89 17.68
C LEU A 11 3.45 14.81 18.25
N MET A 12 3.19 14.83 19.55
CA MET A 12 2.36 13.82 20.23
C MET A 12 0.87 13.86 19.81
N ARG A 13 0.42 14.95 19.19
CA ARG A 13 -0.92 15.05 18.60
C ARG A 13 -1.02 14.47 17.19
N SER A 14 0.11 14.27 16.51
CA SER A 14 0.14 13.73 15.15
C SER A 14 -0.10 12.22 15.15
N LYS A 15 -1.04 11.74 14.33
CA LYS A 15 -1.29 10.30 14.13
C LYS A 15 -0.05 9.59 13.56
N ILE A 16 0.70 10.26 12.67
CA ILE A 16 1.92 9.73 12.06
C ILE A 16 2.98 9.43 13.14
N THR A 17 3.13 10.30 14.15
CA THR A 17 4.08 10.07 15.24
C THR A 17 3.77 8.78 16.00
N TRP A 18 2.50 8.51 16.26
CA TRP A 18 2.09 7.28 16.91
C TRP A 18 2.25 6.05 16.04
N ALA A 19 2.08 6.18 14.70
CA ALA A 19 2.42 5.11 13.77
C ALA A 19 3.92 4.76 13.83
N VAL A 20 4.80 5.79 13.81
CA VAL A 20 6.25 5.59 13.95
C VAL A 20 6.61 4.98 15.31
N VAL A 21 5.98 5.43 16.40
CA VAL A 21 6.21 4.85 17.74
C VAL A 21 5.79 3.39 17.77
N ALA A 22 4.65 3.04 17.17
CA ALA A 22 4.20 1.64 17.09
C ALA A 22 5.20 0.78 16.32
N GLU A 23 5.69 1.25 15.16
CA GLU A 23 6.72 0.55 14.38
C GLU A 23 8.01 0.35 15.20
N LEU A 24 8.50 1.40 15.85
CA LEU A 24 9.69 1.32 16.68
C LEU A 24 9.53 0.35 17.87
N LEU A 25 8.33 0.27 18.45
CA LEU A 25 8.04 -0.70 19.52
C LEU A 25 8.06 -2.14 18.98
N ILE A 26 7.47 -2.41 17.82
CA ILE A 26 7.51 -3.74 17.18
C ILE A 26 8.96 -4.12 16.88
N LEU A 27 9.72 -3.22 16.26
CA LEU A 27 11.15 -3.44 15.97
C LEU A 27 11.97 -3.64 17.24
N LEU A 28 11.68 -2.92 18.32
CA LEU A 28 12.35 -3.09 19.61
C LEU A 28 12.09 -4.50 20.19
N VAL A 29 10.86 -4.99 20.11
CA VAL A 29 10.51 -6.36 20.52
C VAL A 29 11.27 -7.37 19.67
N CYS A 30 11.35 -7.17 18.35
CA CYS A 30 12.18 -8.01 17.46
C CYS A 30 13.65 -8.01 17.89
N PHE A 31 14.20 -6.85 18.26
CA PHE A 31 15.60 -6.72 18.70
C PHE A 31 15.88 -7.46 19.99
N ILE A 32 15.00 -7.34 20.99
CA ILE A 32 15.17 -8.00 22.29
C ILE A 32 15.12 -9.52 22.17
N ILE A 33 14.19 -10.04 21.35
CA ILE A 33 13.97 -11.49 21.27
C ILE A 33 14.97 -12.14 20.31
N ARG A 34 15.29 -11.47 19.18
CA ARG A 34 16.20 -12.00 18.14
C ARG A 34 17.03 -10.88 17.49
N PRO A 35 18.22 -10.56 18.03
CA PRO A 35 19.10 -9.53 17.44
C PRO A 35 19.51 -9.82 15.99
N ASP A 36 19.55 -11.10 15.59
CA ASP A 36 19.85 -11.51 14.21
C ASP A 36 18.87 -10.98 13.17
N PHE A 37 17.65 -10.56 13.59
CA PHE A 37 16.66 -9.91 12.74
C PHE A 37 17.20 -8.65 12.05
N PHE A 38 18.16 -7.96 12.67
CA PHE A 38 18.74 -6.72 12.15
C PHE A 38 20.00 -6.92 11.31
N LYS A 39 20.47 -8.17 11.16
CA LYS A 39 21.65 -8.46 10.32
C LYS A 39 21.32 -8.16 8.86
N ILE A 40 22.10 -7.26 8.28
CA ILE A 40 22.12 -6.99 6.85
C ILE A 40 23.40 -7.61 6.30
N SER A 41 23.27 -8.47 5.31
CA SER A 41 24.38 -9.09 4.62
C SER A 41 24.34 -8.75 3.13
N TYR A 42 25.50 -8.63 2.52
CA TYR A 42 25.60 -8.50 1.07
C TYR A 42 25.77 -9.90 0.47
N GLN A 43 24.94 -10.25 -0.49
CA GLN A 43 25.00 -11.52 -1.19
C GLN A 43 25.71 -11.33 -2.53
N PRO A 44 26.99 -11.78 -2.68
CA PRO A 44 27.76 -11.54 -3.91
C PRO A 44 27.16 -12.18 -5.15
N SER A 45 26.45 -13.31 -5.01
CA SER A 45 25.83 -14.05 -6.11
C SER A 45 24.68 -13.30 -6.79
N THR A 46 23.97 -12.44 -6.04
CA THR A 46 22.82 -11.67 -6.55
C THR A 46 23.10 -10.16 -6.62
N GLY A 47 24.23 -9.72 -6.04
CA GLY A 47 24.58 -8.30 -5.96
C GLY A 47 23.63 -7.46 -5.08
N MET A 48 22.89 -8.12 -4.16
CA MET A 48 21.85 -7.48 -3.35
C MET A 48 22.21 -7.46 -1.87
N LEU A 49 21.67 -6.44 -1.18
CA LEU A 49 21.55 -6.45 0.27
C LEU A 49 20.44 -7.41 0.67
N TYR A 50 20.73 -8.26 1.65
CA TYR A 50 19.83 -9.26 2.19
C TYR A 50 19.67 -9.08 3.71
N GLY A 51 18.48 -9.31 4.23
CA GLY A 51 18.17 -9.21 5.66
C GLY A 51 16.69 -8.94 5.89
N SER A 52 16.20 -9.20 7.10
CA SER A 52 14.77 -9.06 7.41
C SER A 52 14.24 -7.65 7.15
N LEU A 53 15.03 -6.61 7.42
CA LEU A 53 14.64 -5.23 7.14
C LEU A 53 14.49 -4.97 5.63
N ILE A 54 15.40 -5.51 4.83
CA ILE A 54 15.32 -5.39 3.36
C ILE A 54 14.12 -6.18 2.82
N ASP A 55 13.84 -7.36 3.38
CA ASP A 55 12.67 -8.17 2.99
C ASP A 55 11.35 -7.47 3.37
N ILE A 56 11.27 -6.85 4.54
CA ILE A 56 10.11 -6.02 4.93
C ILE A 56 9.86 -4.91 3.90
N LEU A 57 10.88 -4.13 3.54
CA LEU A 57 10.76 -3.05 2.57
C LEU A 57 10.39 -3.60 1.18
N ASN A 58 11.03 -4.71 0.76
CA ASN A 58 10.76 -5.34 -0.51
C ASN A 58 9.31 -5.84 -0.63
N ARG A 59 8.81 -6.51 0.42
CA ARG A 59 7.43 -7.02 0.45
C ARG A 59 6.40 -5.93 0.74
N SER A 60 6.77 -4.82 1.39
CA SER A 60 5.88 -3.68 1.58
C SER A 60 5.60 -2.93 0.27
N ALA A 61 6.46 -3.05 -0.74
CA ALA A 61 6.36 -2.35 -2.01
C ALA A 61 4.99 -2.54 -2.69
N GLU A 62 4.49 -3.77 -2.75
CA GLU A 62 3.19 -4.10 -3.35
C GLU A 62 2.04 -3.39 -2.64
N ILE A 63 1.99 -3.50 -1.32
CA ILE A 63 0.95 -2.86 -0.52
C ILE A 63 1.07 -1.35 -0.56
N THR A 64 2.30 -0.81 -0.51
CA THR A 64 2.55 0.63 -0.59
C THR A 64 1.97 1.20 -1.89
N ILE A 65 2.22 0.55 -3.03
CA ILE A 65 1.73 1.01 -4.34
C ILE A 65 0.21 1.05 -4.36
N ILE A 66 -0.47 -0.01 -3.92
CA ILE A 66 -1.94 -0.07 -3.85
C ILE A 66 -2.46 0.98 -2.86
N ALA A 67 -1.83 1.09 -1.70
CA ALA A 67 -2.23 2.00 -0.65
C ALA A 67 -2.12 3.48 -1.06
N MET A 68 -1.25 3.84 -2.03
CA MET A 68 -1.25 5.18 -2.61
C MET A 68 -2.59 5.50 -3.30
N GLY A 69 -3.12 4.59 -4.11
CA GLY A 69 -4.44 4.72 -4.73
C GLY A 69 -5.55 4.71 -3.68
N MET A 70 -5.51 3.74 -2.76
CA MET A 70 -6.47 3.62 -1.66
C MET A 70 -6.53 4.87 -0.79
N THR A 71 -5.39 5.57 -0.58
CA THR A 71 -5.36 6.84 0.15
C THR A 71 -6.25 7.90 -0.50
N LEU A 72 -6.21 8.01 -1.82
CA LEU A 72 -7.03 8.96 -2.56
C LEU A 72 -8.51 8.56 -2.56
N VAL A 73 -8.80 7.26 -2.67
CA VAL A 73 -10.17 6.73 -2.57
C VAL A 73 -10.77 7.00 -1.19
N ILE A 74 -10.02 6.73 -0.11
CA ILE A 74 -10.47 7.01 1.26
C ILE A 74 -10.59 8.52 1.48
N ALA A 75 -9.70 9.33 0.93
CA ALA A 75 -9.82 10.78 0.98
C ALA A 75 -11.09 11.30 0.32
N LEU A 76 -11.67 10.60 -0.68
CA LEU A 76 -12.99 10.89 -1.25
C LEU A 76 -14.18 10.39 -0.38
N GLY A 77 -13.91 9.75 0.75
CA GLY A 77 -14.92 9.12 1.61
C GLY A 77 -15.44 7.79 1.06
N GLY A 78 -14.64 7.07 0.26
CA GLY A 78 -14.94 5.75 -0.28
C GLY A 78 -13.96 4.69 0.15
N THR A 79 -14.21 3.45 -0.26
CA THR A 79 -13.26 2.33 -0.17
C THR A 79 -13.27 1.57 -1.50
N ASP A 80 -12.14 0.99 -1.87
CA ASP A 80 -12.02 0.16 -3.07
C ASP A 80 -11.61 -1.27 -2.68
N LEU A 81 -12.58 -2.17 -2.74
CA LEU A 81 -12.39 -3.59 -2.43
C LEU A 81 -11.89 -4.39 -3.65
N SER A 82 -11.85 -3.78 -4.83
CA SER A 82 -11.49 -4.50 -6.06
C SER A 82 -9.99 -4.64 -6.28
N VAL A 83 -9.15 -3.89 -5.55
CA VAL A 83 -7.70 -3.81 -5.79
C VAL A 83 -7.01 -5.17 -5.76
N GLY A 84 -7.39 -6.07 -4.84
CA GLY A 84 -6.83 -7.43 -4.77
C GLY A 84 -7.21 -8.28 -5.99
N ALA A 85 -8.43 -8.15 -6.50
CA ALA A 85 -8.85 -8.81 -7.73
C ALA A 85 -8.10 -8.27 -8.95
N LEU A 86 -7.84 -6.95 -9.01
CA LEU A 86 -7.06 -6.34 -10.09
C LEU A 86 -5.60 -6.79 -10.08
N VAL A 87 -5.02 -7.05 -8.90
CA VAL A 87 -3.70 -7.70 -8.77
C VAL A 87 -3.71 -9.07 -9.46
N ALA A 88 -4.74 -9.89 -9.20
CA ALA A 88 -4.88 -11.20 -9.83
C ALA A 88 -5.08 -11.10 -11.36
N VAL A 89 -5.93 -10.17 -11.82
CA VAL A 89 -6.16 -9.93 -13.25
C VAL A 89 -4.87 -9.51 -13.95
N SER A 90 -4.11 -8.59 -13.35
CA SER A 90 -2.85 -8.12 -13.91
C SER A 90 -1.85 -9.26 -14.11
N GLY A 91 -1.63 -10.08 -13.08
CA GLY A 91 -0.75 -11.24 -13.16
C GLY A 91 -1.24 -12.29 -14.15
N ALA A 92 -2.55 -12.56 -14.18
CA ALA A 92 -3.16 -13.51 -15.11
C ALA A 92 -2.94 -13.11 -16.57
N ILE A 93 -3.16 -11.82 -16.91
CA ILE A 93 -2.93 -11.31 -18.26
C ILE A 93 -1.45 -11.39 -18.63
N ALA A 94 -0.55 -10.91 -17.77
CA ALA A 94 0.88 -10.91 -18.04
C ALA A 94 1.39 -12.33 -18.32
N LEU A 95 1.07 -13.30 -17.46
CA LEU A 95 1.49 -14.68 -17.62
C LEU A 95 0.82 -15.37 -18.81
N LYS A 96 -0.44 -15.04 -19.13
CA LYS A 96 -1.11 -15.53 -20.34
C LYS A 96 -0.39 -15.07 -21.59
N LEU A 97 -0.04 -13.79 -21.68
CA LEU A 97 0.69 -13.23 -22.85
C LEU A 97 2.08 -13.83 -23.00
N MET A 98 2.76 -14.16 -21.90
CA MET A 98 4.07 -14.82 -21.96
C MET A 98 3.96 -16.28 -22.43
N ARG A 99 2.86 -17.00 -22.13
CA ARG A 99 2.74 -18.44 -22.35
C ARG A 99 1.82 -18.82 -23.49
N TRP A 100 1.05 -17.89 -24.03
CA TRP A 100 0.06 -18.23 -25.04
C TRP A 100 0.74 -18.64 -26.34
N ASN A 101 0.78 -19.94 -26.59
CA ASN A 101 1.15 -20.50 -27.87
C ASN A 101 -0.10 -21.21 -28.46
N PRO A 102 -0.67 -20.70 -29.56
CA PRO A 102 -1.87 -21.28 -30.16
C PRO A 102 -1.66 -22.70 -30.71
N THR A 103 -0.41 -23.10 -30.92
CA THR A 103 -0.05 -24.43 -31.43
C THR A 103 0.34 -25.44 -30.34
N ASP A 104 0.51 -25.01 -29.08
CA ASP A 104 0.86 -25.89 -27.97
C ASP A 104 -0.36 -26.13 -27.06
N PRO A 105 -1.00 -27.31 -27.11
CA PRO A 105 -2.12 -27.65 -26.24
C PRO A 105 -1.71 -27.77 -24.76
N ALA A 106 -0.42 -27.93 -24.45
CA ALA A 106 0.11 -27.99 -23.10
C ALA A 106 0.50 -26.58 -22.60
N TYR A 107 -0.46 -25.70 -22.39
CA TYR A 107 -0.27 -24.36 -21.76
C TYR A 107 0.51 -24.37 -20.42
N SER A 108 1.04 -25.49 -20.02
CA SER A 108 1.59 -25.76 -18.70
C SER A 108 3.11 -25.77 -18.62
N THR A 109 3.84 -25.79 -19.72
CA THR A 109 5.31 -25.83 -19.69
C THR A 109 5.89 -24.44 -19.46
N PRO A 110 6.63 -24.19 -18.37
CA PRO A 110 7.34 -22.95 -18.16
C PRO A 110 8.41 -22.79 -19.23
N GLY A 111 8.46 -21.62 -19.86
CA GLY A 111 9.48 -21.30 -20.87
C GLY A 111 10.20 -19.99 -20.56
N ASN A 112 11.47 -19.90 -20.99
CA ASN A 112 12.25 -18.66 -20.92
C ASN A 112 12.07 -17.86 -22.22
N TYR A 113 10.84 -17.70 -22.68
CA TYR A 113 10.47 -16.93 -23.86
C TYR A 113 9.12 -16.26 -23.67
N THR A 114 8.85 -15.25 -24.49
CA THR A 114 7.54 -14.63 -24.60
C THR A 114 7.02 -14.78 -26.02
N VAL A 115 5.72 -15.04 -26.15
CA VAL A 115 5.05 -15.08 -27.47
C VAL A 115 4.86 -13.65 -28.00
N TYR A 116 4.59 -12.71 -27.11
CA TYR A 116 4.42 -11.30 -27.46
C TYR A 116 5.60 -10.45 -26.99
N PRO A 117 5.87 -9.30 -27.64
CA PRO A 117 6.88 -8.36 -27.18
C PRO A 117 6.70 -8.02 -25.70
N PHE A 118 7.78 -8.05 -24.93
CA PHE A 118 7.73 -7.88 -23.48
C PHE A 118 7.05 -6.57 -23.04
N LEU A 119 7.18 -5.52 -23.86
CA LEU A 119 6.49 -4.26 -23.62
C LEU A 119 4.96 -4.44 -23.57
N LEU A 120 4.38 -5.27 -24.47
CA LEU A 120 2.96 -5.58 -24.45
C LEU A 120 2.55 -6.39 -23.22
N VAL A 121 3.41 -7.32 -22.79
CA VAL A 121 3.19 -8.09 -21.55
C VAL A 121 3.04 -7.16 -20.34
N LEU A 122 3.74 -6.02 -20.33
CA LEU A 122 3.62 -5.02 -19.26
C LEU A 122 2.44 -4.05 -19.49
N LEU A 123 2.28 -3.53 -20.71
CA LEU A 123 1.29 -2.47 -20.97
C LEU A 123 -0.15 -2.97 -20.95
N VAL A 124 -0.43 -4.18 -21.46
CA VAL A 124 -1.81 -4.68 -21.54
C VAL A 124 -2.44 -4.83 -20.16
N PRO A 125 -1.80 -5.44 -19.14
CA PRO A 125 -2.35 -5.49 -17.78
C PRO A 125 -2.61 -4.10 -17.18
N LEU A 126 -1.69 -3.14 -17.40
CA LEU A 126 -1.82 -1.77 -16.90
C LEU A 126 -3.06 -1.09 -17.49
N VAL A 127 -3.25 -1.19 -18.81
CA VAL A 127 -4.40 -0.60 -19.51
C VAL A 127 -5.71 -1.27 -19.09
N VAL A 128 -5.74 -2.61 -19.04
CA VAL A 128 -6.96 -3.35 -18.66
C VAL A 128 -7.38 -3.00 -17.23
N CYS A 129 -6.47 -3.02 -16.27
CA CYS A 129 -6.81 -2.69 -14.87
C CYS A 129 -7.15 -1.21 -14.69
N LEU A 130 -6.53 -0.29 -15.45
CA LEU A 130 -6.93 1.11 -15.50
C LEU A 130 -8.38 1.25 -15.99
N LEU A 131 -8.77 0.55 -17.07
CA LEU A 131 -10.14 0.54 -17.58
C LEU A 131 -11.13 -0.08 -16.58
N MET A 132 -10.74 -1.14 -15.89
CA MET A 132 -11.58 -1.73 -14.83
C MET A 132 -11.76 -0.76 -13.66
N GLY A 133 -10.70 -0.05 -13.24
CA GLY A 133 -10.79 1.02 -12.25
C GLY A 133 -11.66 2.19 -12.73
N LEU A 134 -11.53 2.58 -14.00
CA LEU A 134 -12.38 3.59 -14.63
C LEU A 134 -13.85 3.17 -14.63
N MET A 135 -14.15 1.89 -14.83
CA MET A 135 -15.50 1.32 -14.76
C MET A 135 -16.08 1.49 -13.34
N ASN A 136 -15.32 1.19 -12.28
CA ASN A 136 -15.72 1.48 -10.89
C ASN A 136 -16.01 2.97 -10.71
N GLY A 137 -15.09 3.82 -11.15
CA GLY A 137 -15.26 5.27 -11.10
C GLY A 137 -16.52 5.74 -11.83
N PHE A 138 -16.86 5.14 -12.98
CA PHE A 138 -18.07 5.43 -13.73
C PHE A 138 -19.33 5.01 -12.96
N MET A 139 -19.38 3.80 -12.41
CA MET A 139 -20.51 3.32 -11.60
C MET A 139 -20.77 4.24 -10.41
N ILE A 140 -19.71 4.71 -9.74
CA ILE A 140 -19.82 5.58 -8.56
C ILE A 140 -20.16 7.02 -8.95
N ALA A 141 -19.49 7.58 -9.97
CA ALA A 141 -19.60 9.00 -10.32
C ALA A 141 -20.81 9.33 -11.20
N LYS A 142 -21.20 8.41 -12.11
CA LYS A 142 -22.27 8.63 -13.10
C LYS A 142 -23.58 7.97 -12.70
N ILE A 143 -23.52 6.68 -12.29
CA ILE A 143 -24.70 5.91 -11.89
C ILE A 143 -25.12 6.27 -10.45
N GLY A 144 -24.15 6.67 -9.60
CA GLY A 144 -24.42 7.04 -8.21
C GLY A 144 -24.40 5.85 -7.24
N MET A 145 -23.76 4.74 -7.64
CA MET A 145 -23.62 3.58 -6.76
C MET A 145 -22.75 3.91 -5.54
N GLN A 146 -23.05 3.29 -4.42
CA GLN A 146 -22.21 3.39 -3.24
C GLN A 146 -20.84 2.73 -3.53
N PRO A 147 -19.70 3.37 -3.17
CA PRO A 147 -18.37 2.87 -3.51
C PRO A 147 -18.12 1.41 -3.11
N ILE A 148 -18.51 1.02 -1.91
CA ILE A 148 -18.36 -0.36 -1.41
C ILE A 148 -19.08 -1.36 -2.31
N ILE A 149 -20.31 -1.05 -2.73
CA ILE A 149 -21.12 -1.95 -3.59
C ILE A 149 -20.48 -2.08 -4.97
N ALA A 150 -20.12 -0.96 -5.61
CA ALA A 150 -19.52 -0.97 -6.94
C ALA A 150 -18.21 -1.77 -6.95
N THR A 151 -17.33 -1.54 -5.98
CA THR A 151 -16.02 -2.19 -5.91
C THR A 151 -16.10 -3.65 -5.48
N LEU A 152 -17.10 -4.02 -4.67
CA LEU A 152 -17.37 -5.42 -4.31
C LEU A 152 -17.82 -6.23 -5.53
N VAL A 153 -18.69 -5.66 -6.37
CA VAL A 153 -19.08 -6.28 -7.65
C VAL A 153 -17.83 -6.51 -8.52
N LEU A 154 -16.98 -5.49 -8.67
CA LEU A 154 -15.76 -5.65 -9.46
C LEU A 154 -14.76 -6.62 -8.80
N MET A 155 -14.70 -6.70 -7.48
CA MET A 155 -13.88 -7.69 -6.77
C MET A 155 -14.25 -9.12 -7.18
N VAL A 156 -15.55 -9.44 -7.16
CA VAL A 156 -16.04 -10.78 -7.54
C VAL A 156 -15.88 -11.03 -9.04
N CYS A 157 -16.33 -10.08 -9.88
CA CYS A 157 -16.20 -10.19 -11.33
C CYS A 157 -14.72 -10.24 -11.77
N GLY A 158 -13.85 -9.40 -11.20
CA GLY A 158 -12.43 -9.38 -11.53
C GLY A 158 -11.74 -10.68 -11.17
N ARG A 159 -12.07 -11.28 -10.02
CA ARG A 159 -11.56 -12.60 -9.64
C ARG A 159 -12.01 -13.67 -10.65
N GLY A 160 -13.28 -13.65 -11.07
CA GLY A 160 -13.80 -14.53 -12.13
C GLY A 160 -13.10 -14.32 -13.48
N VAL A 161 -12.86 -13.07 -13.87
CA VAL A 161 -12.10 -12.74 -15.11
C VAL A 161 -10.68 -13.33 -15.04
N ALA A 162 -9.97 -13.17 -13.92
CA ALA A 162 -8.64 -13.75 -13.75
C ALA A 162 -8.66 -15.28 -13.88
N GLN A 163 -9.67 -15.95 -13.31
CA GLN A 163 -9.84 -17.40 -13.44
C GLN A 163 -10.17 -17.83 -14.89
N ILE A 164 -11.01 -17.09 -15.61
CA ILE A 164 -11.30 -17.35 -17.03
C ILE A 164 -10.03 -17.23 -17.87
N ILE A 165 -9.23 -16.17 -17.66
CA ILE A 165 -7.96 -15.96 -18.38
C ILE A 165 -7.01 -17.14 -18.19
N THR A 166 -6.95 -17.69 -16.97
CA THR A 166 -6.05 -18.80 -16.63
C THR A 166 -6.69 -20.17 -16.76
N ASN A 167 -7.96 -20.28 -17.18
CA ASN A 167 -8.75 -21.52 -17.19
C ASN A 167 -8.75 -22.21 -15.80
N GLY A 168 -8.75 -21.43 -14.72
CA GLY A 168 -8.69 -21.93 -13.35
C GLY A 168 -7.34 -22.55 -12.94
N LYS A 169 -6.33 -22.52 -13.80
CA LYS A 169 -5.01 -23.11 -13.56
C LYS A 169 -4.02 -22.08 -13.05
N GLN A 170 -3.05 -22.52 -12.28
CA GLN A 170 -1.89 -21.72 -11.92
C GLN A 170 -0.94 -21.63 -13.11
N PHE A 171 -0.64 -20.40 -13.56
CA PHE A 171 0.35 -20.17 -14.58
C PHE A 171 1.72 -19.89 -13.97
N THR A 172 2.76 -20.41 -14.60
CA THR A 172 4.17 -20.19 -14.21
C THR A 172 4.98 -19.76 -15.44
N THR A 173 6.08 -19.06 -15.24
CA THR A 173 7.00 -18.65 -16.31
C THR A 173 8.45 -18.74 -15.79
N LEU A 174 9.42 -18.88 -16.71
CA LEU A 174 10.85 -18.79 -16.41
C LEU A 174 11.51 -17.61 -17.11
N TYR A 175 10.72 -16.67 -17.65
CA TYR A 175 11.22 -15.55 -18.45
C TYR A 175 11.99 -14.55 -17.59
N GLU A 176 13.32 -14.50 -17.76
CA GLU A 176 14.25 -13.70 -16.94
C GLU A 176 13.96 -12.19 -16.91
N PRO A 177 13.60 -11.51 -18.02
CA PRO A 177 13.26 -10.09 -17.96
C PRO A 177 12.04 -9.80 -17.07
N PHE A 178 11.07 -10.70 -16.99
CA PHE A 178 9.94 -10.58 -16.08
C PHE A 178 10.39 -10.78 -14.65
N ARG A 179 11.23 -11.81 -14.40
CA ARG A 179 11.81 -12.09 -13.08
C ARG A 179 12.52 -10.88 -12.49
N PHE A 180 13.19 -10.08 -13.32
CA PHE A 180 13.92 -8.90 -12.89
C PHE A 180 13.04 -7.87 -12.17
N ILE A 181 11.76 -7.75 -12.53
CA ILE A 181 10.80 -6.80 -11.90
C ILE A 181 10.59 -7.13 -10.42
N GLY A 182 10.46 -8.42 -10.06
CA GLY A 182 10.16 -8.86 -8.68
C GLY A 182 11.36 -9.33 -7.88
N GLN A 183 12.38 -9.87 -8.56
CA GLN A 183 13.55 -10.48 -7.92
C GLN A 183 14.88 -9.81 -8.32
N GLY A 184 14.87 -8.90 -9.30
CA GLY A 184 16.07 -8.16 -9.71
C GLY A 184 16.53 -7.14 -8.68
N SER A 185 17.75 -6.63 -8.89
CA SER A 185 18.34 -5.56 -8.08
C SER A 185 18.87 -4.43 -8.93
N PHE A 186 18.82 -3.23 -8.38
CA PHE A 186 19.47 -2.05 -8.93
C PHE A 186 20.03 -1.23 -7.77
N LEU A 187 21.30 -0.79 -7.86
CA LEU A 187 21.98 -0.07 -6.77
C LEU A 187 21.91 -0.81 -5.42
N PHE A 188 22.16 -2.13 -5.43
CA PHE A 188 22.11 -3.01 -4.25
C PHE A 188 20.73 -3.20 -3.60
N LEU A 189 19.69 -2.50 -4.09
CA LEU A 189 18.33 -2.60 -3.58
C LEU A 189 17.47 -3.49 -4.48
N PRO A 190 16.53 -4.28 -3.92
CA PRO A 190 15.53 -5.00 -4.68
C PRO A 190 14.70 -4.07 -5.57
N MET A 191 14.45 -4.49 -6.80
CA MET A 191 13.71 -3.71 -7.79
C MET A 191 12.32 -3.25 -7.34
N PRO A 192 11.52 -4.06 -6.59
CA PRO A 192 10.22 -3.61 -6.09
C PRO A 192 10.29 -2.38 -5.18
N ILE A 193 11.37 -2.23 -4.38
CA ILE A 193 11.56 -1.06 -3.53
C ILE A 193 11.71 0.18 -4.42
N ILE A 194 12.52 0.09 -5.46
CA ILE A 194 12.78 1.21 -6.38
C ILE A 194 11.50 1.60 -7.12
N ILE A 195 10.75 0.60 -7.64
CA ILE A 195 9.47 0.84 -8.30
C ILE A 195 8.50 1.55 -7.34
N SER A 196 8.43 1.08 -6.08
CA SER A 196 7.54 1.69 -5.10
C SER A 196 7.93 3.14 -4.78
N ILE A 197 9.23 3.45 -4.65
CA ILE A 197 9.72 4.81 -4.45
C ILE A 197 9.33 5.71 -5.62
N VAL A 198 9.52 5.24 -6.87
CA VAL A 198 9.15 5.99 -8.08
C VAL A 198 7.65 6.25 -8.11
N VAL A 199 6.83 5.23 -7.82
CA VAL A 199 5.36 5.36 -7.79
C VAL A 199 4.91 6.33 -6.70
N VAL A 200 5.44 6.19 -5.48
CA VAL A 200 5.14 7.10 -4.36
C VAL A 200 5.52 8.53 -4.71
N ALA A 201 6.70 8.73 -5.29
CA ALA A 201 7.14 10.05 -5.73
C ALA A 201 6.23 10.63 -6.83
N ALA A 202 5.84 9.82 -7.82
CA ALA A 202 4.94 10.23 -8.90
C ALA A 202 3.56 10.64 -8.35
N VAL A 203 2.95 9.82 -7.48
CA VAL A 203 1.66 10.13 -6.86
C VAL A 203 1.77 11.35 -5.96
N ALA A 204 2.86 11.48 -5.19
CA ALA A 204 3.10 12.64 -4.34
C ALA A 204 3.28 13.93 -5.16
N LEU A 205 4.04 13.89 -6.25
CA LEU A 205 4.19 15.02 -7.16
C LEU A 205 2.86 15.38 -7.81
N PHE A 206 2.13 14.39 -8.31
CA PHE A 206 0.81 14.60 -8.94
C PHE A 206 -0.17 15.26 -7.97
N THR A 207 -0.25 14.80 -6.72
CA THR A 207 -1.22 15.32 -5.75
C THR A 207 -0.78 16.63 -5.07
N ARG A 208 0.53 16.85 -4.86
CA ARG A 208 1.03 18.04 -4.15
C ARG A 208 1.44 19.19 -5.06
N LYS A 209 1.87 18.90 -6.29
CA LYS A 209 2.31 19.92 -7.26
C LYS A 209 1.21 20.36 -8.21
N THR A 210 0.09 19.65 -8.24
CA THR A 210 -1.12 20.05 -9.01
C THR A 210 -2.28 20.36 -8.06
N ALA A 211 -3.32 20.99 -8.58
CA ALA A 211 -4.56 21.25 -7.83
C ALA A 211 -5.35 19.96 -7.51
N PHE A 212 -4.93 18.80 -8.07
CA PHE A 212 -5.67 17.55 -7.96
C PHE A 212 -5.84 17.08 -6.51
N GLY A 213 -4.79 17.14 -5.70
CA GLY A 213 -4.86 16.77 -4.28
C GLY A 213 -5.86 17.63 -3.50
N THR A 214 -5.87 18.94 -3.74
CA THR A 214 -6.85 19.85 -3.14
C THR A 214 -8.28 19.52 -3.61
N PHE A 215 -8.47 19.16 -4.88
CA PHE A 215 -9.77 18.72 -5.38
C PHE A 215 -10.26 17.45 -4.72
N VAL A 216 -9.37 16.45 -4.52
CA VAL A 216 -9.68 15.21 -3.79
C VAL A 216 -10.12 15.54 -2.36
N GLU A 217 -9.36 16.35 -1.62
CA GLU A 217 -9.70 16.75 -0.24
C GLU A 217 -11.04 17.49 -0.19
N SER A 218 -11.26 18.46 -1.09
CA SER A 218 -12.50 19.25 -1.14
C SER A 218 -13.71 18.39 -1.41
N VAL A 219 -13.64 17.52 -2.43
CA VAL A 219 -14.73 16.59 -2.80
C VAL A 219 -15.03 15.61 -1.66
N GLY A 220 -13.98 15.15 -0.95
CA GLY A 220 -14.11 14.27 0.21
C GLY A 220 -14.78 14.93 1.41
N ILE A 221 -14.54 16.22 1.64
CA ILE A 221 -15.19 16.98 2.73
C ILE A 221 -16.66 17.21 2.42
N ASN A 222 -16.95 17.76 1.22
CA ASN A 222 -18.33 18.05 0.83
C ASN A 222 -18.46 18.14 -0.69
N ARG A 223 -19.07 17.13 -1.31
CA ARG A 223 -19.26 17.05 -2.76
C ARG A 223 -20.13 18.20 -3.32
N SER A 224 -21.15 18.61 -2.59
CA SER A 224 -22.07 19.67 -3.01
C SER A 224 -21.39 21.04 -2.99
N ALA A 225 -20.69 21.38 -1.90
CA ALA A 225 -19.91 22.61 -1.78
C ALA A 225 -18.80 22.68 -2.84
N SER A 226 -18.10 21.59 -3.09
CA SER A 226 -17.05 21.49 -4.12
C SER A 226 -17.62 21.79 -5.52
N ARG A 227 -18.81 21.28 -5.82
CA ARG A 227 -19.49 21.55 -7.10
C ARG A 227 -19.85 23.03 -7.25
N LEU A 228 -20.32 23.67 -6.19
CA LEU A 228 -20.63 25.13 -6.20
C LEU A 228 -19.35 25.95 -6.42
N SER A 229 -18.21 25.47 -5.96
CA SER A 229 -16.88 26.08 -6.19
C SER A 229 -16.27 25.73 -7.56
N GLY A 230 -17.05 25.14 -8.49
CA GLY A 230 -16.60 24.80 -9.84
C GLY A 230 -15.81 23.49 -9.98
N ILE A 231 -15.64 22.71 -8.91
CA ILE A 231 -14.90 21.43 -8.96
C ILE A 231 -15.83 20.33 -9.50
N ASN A 232 -15.42 19.69 -10.58
CA ASN A 232 -16.15 18.55 -11.14
C ASN A 232 -15.88 17.26 -10.36
N ALA A 233 -16.64 17.03 -9.28
CA ALA A 233 -16.50 15.87 -8.41
C ALA A 233 -16.55 14.53 -9.18
N LYS A 234 -17.36 14.44 -10.26
CA LYS A 234 -17.47 13.22 -11.07
C LYS A 234 -16.14 12.88 -11.76
N ARG A 235 -15.46 13.90 -12.32
CA ARG A 235 -14.14 13.71 -12.95
C ARG A 235 -13.07 13.31 -11.93
N VAL A 236 -13.09 13.92 -10.75
CA VAL A 236 -12.15 13.60 -9.68
C VAL A 236 -12.30 12.13 -9.26
N ILE A 237 -13.53 11.66 -9.04
CA ILE A 237 -13.81 10.26 -8.70
C ILE A 237 -13.32 9.32 -9.81
N LEU A 238 -13.64 9.59 -11.08
CA LEU A 238 -13.20 8.79 -12.22
C LEU A 238 -11.67 8.63 -12.25
N ILE A 239 -10.95 9.74 -12.11
CA ILE A 239 -9.47 9.73 -12.15
C ILE A 239 -8.89 8.96 -10.97
N VAL A 240 -9.43 9.11 -9.76
CA VAL A 240 -8.93 8.40 -8.58
C VAL A 240 -9.11 6.90 -8.71
N PHE A 241 -10.29 6.43 -9.13
CA PHE A 241 -10.51 4.98 -9.30
C PHE A 241 -9.70 4.40 -10.48
N ALA A 242 -9.56 5.13 -11.59
CA ALA A 242 -8.70 4.72 -12.70
C ALA A 242 -7.23 4.61 -12.25
N LEU A 243 -6.74 5.60 -11.49
CA LEU A 243 -5.38 5.57 -10.93
C LEU A 243 -5.20 4.39 -9.97
N THR A 244 -6.20 4.10 -9.12
CA THR A 244 -6.15 2.96 -8.20
C THR A 244 -6.08 1.64 -8.96
N GLY A 245 -6.85 1.48 -10.04
CA GLY A 245 -6.76 0.30 -10.91
C GLY A 245 -5.38 0.16 -11.57
N PHE A 246 -4.82 1.26 -12.07
CA PHE A 246 -3.47 1.28 -12.65
C PHE A 246 -2.39 0.88 -11.63
N LEU A 247 -2.46 1.42 -10.40
CA LEU A 247 -1.53 1.09 -9.32
C LEU A 247 -1.65 -0.37 -8.87
N SER A 248 -2.88 -0.90 -8.84
CA SER A 248 -3.12 -2.31 -8.56
C SER A 248 -2.50 -3.23 -9.61
N ALA A 249 -2.48 -2.80 -10.88
CA ALA A 249 -1.82 -3.56 -11.93
C ALA A 249 -0.30 -3.60 -11.76
N ILE A 250 0.34 -2.47 -11.39
CA ILE A 250 1.78 -2.44 -11.09
C ILE A 250 2.10 -3.40 -9.94
N SER A 251 1.31 -3.39 -8.87
CA SER A 251 1.46 -4.31 -7.75
C SER A 251 1.31 -5.76 -8.19
N GLY A 252 0.35 -6.06 -9.07
CA GLY A 252 0.12 -7.40 -9.60
C GLY A 252 1.27 -7.92 -10.46
N LEU A 253 1.89 -7.07 -11.27
CA LEU A 253 3.10 -7.40 -12.02
C LEU A 253 4.27 -7.71 -11.09
N ILE A 254 4.49 -6.92 -10.04
CA ILE A 254 5.53 -7.17 -9.04
C ILE A 254 5.28 -8.48 -8.30
N TYR A 255 4.03 -8.71 -7.83
CA TYR A 255 3.64 -9.93 -7.13
C TYR A 255 3.91 -11.17 -7.99
N SER A 256 3.38 -11.21 -9.21
CA SER A 256 3.50 -12.36 -10.11
C SER A 256 4.95 -12.59 -10.56
N SER A 257 5.70 -11.51 -10.77
CA SER A 257 7.13 -11.57 -11.11
C SER A 257 7.98 -12.09 -9.94
N ARG A 258 7.64 -11.75 -8.69
CA ARG A 258 8.36 -12.24 -7.51
C ARG A 258 8.26 -13.75 -7.34
N ILE A 259 7.09 -14.31 -7.57
CA ILE A 259 6.85 -15.77 -7.44
C ILE A 259 6.98 -16.52 -8.77
N MET A 260 7.20 -15.80 -9.87
CA MET A 260 7.24 -16.33 -11.24
C MET A 260 6.00 -17.14 -11.60
N SER A 261 4.86 -16.75 -10.99
CA SER A 261 3.61 -17.50 -11.06
C SER A 261 2.41 -16.60 -10.80
N ASN A 262 1.23 -17.03 -11.20
CA ASN A 262 -0.03 -16.41 -10.77
C ASN A 262 -1.08 -17.49 -10.53
N ASP A 263 -1.54 -17.57 -9.29
CA ASP A 263 -2.74 -18.30 -8.91
C ASP A 263 -3.89 -17.29 -8.78
N SER A 264 -4.84 -17.33 -9.69
CA SER A 264 -5.95 -16.39 -9.74
C SER A 264 -6.85 -16.42 -8.50
N ASN A 265 -6.83 -17.49 -7.70
CA ASN A 265 -7.58 -17.58 -6.44
C ASN A 265 -6.87 -16.84 -5.31
N ASN A 266 -5.55 -16.96 -5.22
CA ASN A 266 -4.76 -16.49 -4.09
C ASN A 266 -3.99 -15.18 -4.36
N ALA A 267 -3.75 -14.83 -5.63
CA ALA A 267 -3.04 -13.60 -5.98
C ALA A 267 -3.79 -12.37 -5.46
N GLY A 268 -3.11 -11.54 -4.71
CA GLY A 268 -3.67 -10.32 -4.11
C GLY A 268 -4.79 -10.56 -3.10
N LEU A 269 -4.91 -11.76 -2.54
CA LEU A 269 -5.93 -12.05 -1.52
C LEU A 269 -5.70 -11.21 -0.26
N ASN A 270 -6.73 -10.51 0.19
CA ASN A 270 -6.73 -9.59 1.33
C ASN A 270 -5.85 -8.33 1.16
N TYR A 271 -5.33 -8.03 -0.04
CA TYR A 271 -4.54 -6.82 -0.29
C TYR A 271 -5.39 -5.55 -0.11
N GLU A 272 -6.69 -5.61 -0.39
CA GLU A 272 -7.64 -4.53 -0.11
C GLU A 272 -7.69 -4.19 1.38
N MET A 273 -7.75 -5.19 2.25
CA MET A 273 -7.75 -4.99 3.70
C MET A 273 -6.41 -4.41 4.18
N ASP A 274 -5.29 -4.96 3.71
CA ASP A 274 -3.97 -4.48 4.06
C ASP A 274 -3.75 -3.03 3.61
N ALA A 275 -4.23 -2.66 2.43
CA ALA A 275 -4.16 -1.29 1.92
C ALA A 275 -5.02 -0.32 2.75
N ILE A 276 -6.27 -0.68 3.08
CA ILE A 276 -7.13 0.12 3.95
C ILE A 276 -6.48 0.33 5.31
N LEU A 277 -5.99 -0.75 5.93
CA LEU A 277 -5.33 -0.69 7.25
C LEU A 277 -4.07 0.18 7.20
N ALA A 278 -3.25 0.07 6.16
CA ALA A 278 -2.08 0.92 5.97
C ALA A 278 -2.44 2.41 5.90
N VAL A 279 -3.51 2.76 5.19
CA VAL A 279 -4.00 4.14 5.07
C VAL A 279 -4.55 4.67 6.40
N VAL A 280 -5.30 3.85 7.14
CA VAL A 280 -5.88 4.21 8.44
C VAL A 280 -4.81 4.38 9.50
N ILE A 281 -3.87 3.42 9.61
CA ILE A 281 -2.70 3.51 10.49
C ILE A 281 -1.86 4.72 10.13
N GLY A 282 -1.72 5.03 8.84
CA GLY A 282 -1.07 6.23 8.33
C GLY A 282 -1.75 7.55 8.70
N GLY A 283 -2.93 7.50 9.31
CA GLY A 283 -3.63 8.66 9.88
C GLY A 283 -4.62 9.35 8.96
N THR A 284 -4.90 8.82 7.78
CA THR A 284 -5.97 9.31 6.90
C THR A 284 -7.33 8.92 7.49
N ASN A 285 -8.28 9.86 7.49
CA ASN A 285 -9.61 9.61 8.05
C ASN A 285 -10.50 8.89 7.02
N MET A 286 -11.19 7.84 7.44
CA MET A 286 -12.15 7.10 6.59
C MET A 286 -13.37 7.92 6.18
N SER A 287 -13.69 8.98 6.93
CA SER A 287 -14.78 9.90 6.57
C SER A 287 -14.45 10.82 5.40
N GLY A 288 -13.26 10.74 4.82
CA GLY A 288 -12.79 11.58 3.72
C GLY A 288 -12.11 12.88 4.17
N GLY A 289 -11.67 13.67 3.20
CA GLY A 289 -11.01 14.96 3.39
C GLY A 289 -9.49 14.84 3.36
N LYS A 290 -8.80 15.40 4.35
CA LYS A 290 -7.34 15.43 4.40
C LYS A 290 -6.70 14.05 4.44
N PHE A 291 -5.64 13.87 3.66
CA PHE A 291 -4.90 12.61 3.57
C PHE A 291 -3.39 12.78 3.75
N SER A 292 -2.71 11.69 4.07
CA SER A 292 -1.26 11.67 4.29
C SER A 292 -0.59 10.51 3.55
N LEU A 293 0.01 10.79 2.38
CA LEU A 293 0.76 9.78 1.63
C LEU A 293 1.97 9.25 2.42
N ALA A 294 2.70 10.12 3.13
CA ALA A 294 3.82 9.69 3.95
C ALA A 294 3.37 8.78 5.10
N GLY A 295 2.23 9.10 5.73
CA GLY A 295 1.63 8.23 6.74
C GLY A 295 1.27 6.86 6.17
N THR A 296 0.69 6.82 4.96
CA THR A 296 0.35 5.56 4.28
C THR A 296 1.57 4.70 4.00
N VAL A 297 2.72 5.29 3.58
CA VAL A 297 3.98 4.54 3.42
C VAL A 297 4.40 3.89 4.73
N ILE A 298 4.39 4.63 5.84
CA ILE A 298 4.71 4.10 7.16
C ILE A 298 3.73 2.99 7.55
N GLY A 299 2.43 3.21 7.33
CA GLY A 299 1.40 2.20 7.61
C GLY A 299 1.59 0.90 6.83
N SER A 300 1.97 0.97 5.56
CA SER A 300 2.24 -0.23 4.74
C SER A 300 3.49 -0.99 5.21
N ILE A 301 4.51 -0.28 5.69
CA ILE A 301 5.68 -0.90 6.31
C ILE A 301 5.27 -1.62 7.60
N ILE A 302 4.50 -0.96 8.47
CA ILE A 302 3.99 -1.57 9.72
C ILE A 302 3.25 -2.87 9.43
N ILE A 303 2.33 -2.88 8.47
CA ILE A 303 1.57 -4.09 8.10
C ILE A 303 2.52 -5.23 7.71
N ARG A 304 3.56 -4.94 6.93
CA ARG A 304 4.53 -5.97 6.52
C ARG A 304 5.50 -6.35 7.62
N THR A 305 5.89 -5.44 8.48
CA THR A 305 6.67 -5.75 9.69
C THR A 305 5.92 -6.74 10.58
N ILE A 306 4.62 -6.52 10.81
CA ILE A 306 3.78 -7.45 11.60
C ILE A 306 3.76 -8.84 10.96
N VAL A 307 3.54 -8.94 9.65
CA VAL A 307 3.51 -10.22 8.94
C VAL A 307 4.87 -10.91 9.02
N THR A 308 5.95 -10.20 8.78
CA THR A 308 7.32 -10.74 8.87
C THR A 308 7.65 -11.18 10.29
N PHE A 309 7.25 -10.41 11.29
CA PHE A 309 7.36 -10.77 12.70
C PHE A 309 6.69 -12.12 13.00
N VAL A 310 5.44 -12.28 12.60
CA VAL A 310 4.66 -13.51 12.84
C VAL A 310 5.36 -14.74 12.23
N TYR A 311 5.81 -14.64 10.98
CA TYR A 311 6.56 -15.73 10.32
C TYR A 311 7.91 -16.03 10.97
N TYR A 312 8.64 -14.98 11.37
CA TYR A 312 9.97 -15.13 11.99
C TYR A 312 9.91 -15.85 13.35
N PHE A 313 8.78 -15.74 14.04
CA PHE A 313 8.50 -16.45 15.30
C PHE A 313 7.93 -17.86 15.10
N GLY A 314 7.87 -18.35 13.86
CA GLY A 314 7.38 -19.70 13.57
C GLY A 314 5.89 -19.89 13.84
N ILE A 315 5.11 -18.80 13.89
CA ILE A 315 3.67 -18.87 14.03
C ILE A 315 3.09 -19.41 12.71
N VAL A 316 2.22 -20.40 12.80
CA VAL A 316 1.60 -21.03 11.64
C VAL A 316 0.82 -20.04 10.79
N SER A 317 0.83 -20.26 9.48
CA SER A 317 0.25 -19.35 8.48
C SER A 317 -1.22 -19.00 8.79
N GLU A 318 -1.99 -19.97 9.27
CA GLU A 318 -3.42 -19.85 9.60
C GLU A 318 -3.67 -18.87 10.77
N ALA A 319 -2.75 -18.84 11.74
CA ALA A 319 -2.86 -17.93 12.87
C ALA A 319 -2.40 -16.49 12.53
N THR A 320 -1.69 -16.30 11.40
CA THR A 320 -1.14 -14.98 11.00
C THR A 320 -2.23 -13.91 10.92
N MET A 321 -3.41 -14.25 10.40
CA MET A 321 -4.52 -13.29 10.30
C MET A 321 -5.02 -12.84 11.67
N ALA A 322 -5.15 -13.75 12.63
CA ALA A 322 -5.60 -13.44 13.98
C ALA A 322 -4.58 -12.56 14.73
N PHE A 323 -3.29 -12.93 14.66
CA PHE A 323 -2.22 -12.13 15.26
C PHE A 323 -2.10 -10.74 14.60
N LYS A 324 -2.20 -10.65 13.29
CA LYS A 324 -2.22 -9.38 12.56
C LYS A 324 -3.38 -8.51 13.04
N ALA A 325 -4.59 -9.06 13.12
CA ALA A 325 -5.77 -8.31 13.58
C ALA A 325 -5.60 -7.80 15.01
N LEU A 326 -5.06 -8.63 15.92
CA LEU A 326 -4.82 -8.25 17.32
C LEU A 326 -3.81 -7.09 17.42
N ILE A 327 -2.67 -7.20 16.74
CA ILE A 327 -1.63 -6.16 16.78
C ILE A 327 -2.17 -4.86 16.17
N ILE A 328 -2.89 -4.94 15.05
CA ILE A 328 -3.50 -3.77 14.42
C ILE A 328 -4.51 -3.10 15.35
N ALA A 329 -5.35 -3.88 16.04
CA ALA A 329 -6.29 -3.34 17.02
C ALA A 329 -5.56 -2.56 18.11
N VAL A 330 -4.47 -3.09 18.66
CA VAL A 330 -3.62 -2.39 19.64
C VAL A 330 -3.05 -1.09 19.06
N VAL A 331 -2.53 -1.12 17.84
CA VAL A 331 -1.98 0.08 17.16
C VAL A 331 -3.06 1.16 16.98
N ILE A 332 -4.27 0.78 16.54
CA ILE A 332 -5.39 1.71 16.36
C ILE A 332 -5.82 2.31 17.69
N VAL A 333 -5.90 1.51 18.76
CA VAL A 333 -6.22 1.99 20.11
C VAL A 333 -5.18 2.99 20.58
N LEU A 334 -3.89 2.72 20.40
CA LEU A 334 -2.80 3.65 20.74
C LEU A 334 -2.89 4.98 19.94
N GLN A 335 -3.42 4.94 18.72
CA GLN A 335 -3.62 6.12 17.86
C GLN A 335 -4.94 6.86 18.14
N SER A 336 -5.82 6.35 19.00
CA SER A 336 -7.10 6.96 19.31
C SER A 336 -6.94 8.35 19.95
N GLU A 337 -7.92 9.23 19.74
CA GLU A 337 -7.88 10.60 20.28
C GLU A 337 -7.74 10.65 21.79
N PRO A 338 -8.50 9.85 22.57
CA PRO A 338 -8.40 9.87 24.03
C PRO A 338 -6.98 9.54 24.52
N VAL A 339 -6.35 8.54 23.93
CA VAL A 339 -4.99 8.10 24.30
C VAL A 339 -3.97 9.19 23.95
N ARG A 340 -4.06 9.75 22.74
CA ARG A 340 -3.16 10.83 22.31
C ARG A 340 -3.29 12.09 23.16
N GLU A 341 -4.51 12.47 23.54
CA GLU A 341 -4.74 13.61 24.41
C GLU A 341 -4.22 13.38 25.83
N TYR A 342 -4.41 12.19 26.37
CA TYR A 342 -3.86 11.83 27.68
C TYR A 342 -2.34 12.02 27.72
N PHE A 343 -1.61 11.48 26.75
CA PHE A 343 -0.16 11.63 26.67
C PHE A 343 0.28 13.06 26.39
N ALA A 344 -0.45 13.79 25.54
CA ALA A 344 -0.15 15.20 25.25
C ALA A 344 -0.32 16.11 26.49
N LYS A 345 -1.38 15.89 27.28
CA LYS A 345 -1.62 16.61 28.56
C LYS A 345 -0.50 16.33 29.57
N ARG A 346 -0.12 15.06 29.72
CA ARG A 346 0.96 14.63 30.63
C ARG A 346 2.32 15.23 30.25
N THR A 347 2.62 15.31 28.96
CA THR A 347 3.86 15.92 28.47
C THR A 347 3.88 17.43 28.71
N LYS A 348 2.74 18.11 28.52
CA LYS A 348 2.60 19.54 28.81
C LYS A 348 2.82 19.86 30.30
N SER A 349 2.21 19.10 31.20
CA SER A 349 2.37 19.27 32.65
C SER A 349 3.82 19.04 33.09
N ARG A 350 4.47 18.00 32.54
CA ARG A 350 5.89 17.71 32.83
C ARG A 350 6.85 18.80 32.35
N ASN A 351 6.57 19.38 31.20
CA ASN A 351 7.38 20.48 30.65
C ASN A 351 7.16 21.77 31.43
N ALA A 352 5.93 22.06 31.89
CA ALA A 352 5.62 23.17 32.77
C ALA A 352 6.35 23.05 34.14
N ALA A 353 6.30 21.85 34.76
CA ALA A 353 7.00 21.57 36.00
C ALA A 353 8.54 21.73 35.84
N LYS A 354 9.14 21.28 34.75
CA LYS A 354 10.57 21.46 34.46
C LYS A 354 10.93 22.91 34.20
N ALA A 355 10.05 23.71 33.60
CA ALA A 355 10.27 25.15 33.40
C ALA A 355 10.23 25.93 34.73
N MET A 356 9.30 25.58 35.61
CA MET A 356 9.22 26.17 36.98
C MET A 356 10.46 25.82 37.82
N ALA A 357 10.92 24.56 37.76
CA ALA A 357 12.11 24.12 38.48
C ALA A 357 13.39 24.81 37.99
N LYS A 358 13.50 25.14 36.69
CA LYS A 358 14.65 25.91 36.15
C LYS A 358 14.56 27.40 36.42
N GLY A 359 13.37 28.00 36.46
CA GLY A 359 13.16 29.39 36.81
C GLY A 359 13.42 29.71 38.30
N GLY A 360 13.11 28.75 39.18
CA GLY A 360 13.42 28.85 40.61
C GLY A 360 14.90 28.74 40.93
N ALA A 361 15.70 28.07 40.11
CA ALA A 361 17.18 27.96 40.30
C ALA A 361 17.98 29.14 39.75
N GLN A 362 17.37 30.09 39.05
CA GLN A 362 18.02 31.32 38.58
C GLN A 362 17.77 32.54 39.49
N ASN A 363 16.93 32.39 40.53
CA ASN A 363 16.58 33.45 41.46
C ASN A 363 17.15 33.21 42.89
N VAL A 364 18.10 32.29 43.04
CA VAL A 364 18.96 32.09 44.21
C VAL A 364 20.40 32.28 43.80
#